data_68bff2270979798740aab47c92d84eca
#
_entry.id   68bff2270979798740aab47c92d84eca
#
_cell.length_a   1.000
_cell.length_b   1.000
_cell.length_c   1.000
_cell.angle_alpha   90.00
_cell.angle_beta   90.00
_cell.angle_gamma   90.00
#
_symmetry.space_group_name_H-M   'P 1'
#
loop_
_entity.id
_entity.type
_entity.pdbx_description
1 polymer ?
#
loop_
_entity_poly.entity_id
_entity_poly.type
_entity_poly.pdbx_seq_one_letter_code
_entity_poly.pdbx_strand_id
1 'polypeptide(L)'
;MSALLASALLASLLSPADALTSPSTDAVTGAAGECSGVASDFDADGRPDTVVAAPYATVGGVFRAGEVTVRYGTGRTERLAQGSRGAPGAAETGDSFGSAVAAGDFDGDGCADLAVGASEEFLDARRPGEDGDGVVHLFHGSPRGLRPGKALDVTEFGRRATGDRFGAALAVGQLDGDKADELVIGVPGLGVGGGIGVYGVKGHRPYTLTKETPWIAQDALSTDEFGATVAAGDFDGDGRDEVAVGAPGDGGPRSGAGSVTILDLATRQAGAYTQESPNVKGSAEKWDHFGAALAVGDFDADGRDDLAIGVPGEDLDANVRALDYGAGAVHVLYGSRRGLSALGSEMWTQNTRGVVGRARYADRFGTALAAGDFNGDGDDDLAIGIPGESAVQVLAGTRSGGLTRHHNVLIPRGRDGFGASLAPVRRANGSPDDLLVGSPDHGTVVLIGGAVRKGSYPGLSARRLRPHGSGPAGSLYGYALLP
;
A
#
# COMPACT_ATOMS: atom_id res chain seq x y z
N MET A 1 67.33 -59.84 -1.92
CA MET A 1 67.61 -60.05 -3.34
C MET A 1 66.74 -59.06 -4.16
N SER A 2 67.47 -58.21 -4.81
CA SER A 2 67.17 -57.47 -6.03
C SER A 2 65.86 -56.66 -6.07
N ALA A 3 65.86 -55.38 -5.90
CA ALA A 3 66.27 -54.29 -6.84
C ALA A 3 65.45 -54.25 -8.14
N LEU A 4 64.75 -53.19 -8.32
CA LEU A 4 64.88 -52.33 -9.49
C LEU A 4 63.97 -51.08 -9.40
N LEU A 5 64.63 -49.98 -9.64
CA LEU A 5 64.11 -48.62 -9.82
C LEU A 5 63.14 -48.49 -11.03
N ALA A 6 62.21 -47.62 -10.91
CA ALA A 6 61.75 -46.81 -12.02
C ALA A 6 61.23 -45.44 -11.56
N SER A 7 61.95 -44.42 -11.93
CA SER A 7 61.58 -43.02 -11.83
C SER A 7 60.37 -42.70 -12.74
N ALA A 8 59.37 -41.98 -12.20
CA ALA A 8 58.38 -41.35 -13.02
C ALA A 8 58.08 -39.93 -12.46
N LEU A 9 58.18 -38.98 -13.39
CA LEU A 9 58.05 -37.54 -13.27
C LEU A 9 56.86 -37.11 -12.44
N LEU A 10 57.09 -36.15 -11.52
CA LEU A 10 56.10 -35.22 -10.99
C LEU A 10 55.68 -34.26 -12.15
N ALA A 11 54.50 -34.42 -12.63
CA ALA A 11 53.78 -33.37 -13.36
C ALA A 11 52.82 -32.70 -12.40
N SER A 12 53.14 -31.50 -11.96
CA SER A 12 52.27 -30.61 -11.19
C SER A 12 51.06 -30.22 -12.04
N LEU A 13 49.91 -30.78 -11.74
CA LEU A 13 48.62 -30.26 -12.21
C LEU A 13 48.15 -29.21 -11.19
N LEU A 14 48.37 -27.95 -11.52
CA LEU A 14 47.67 -26.80 -10.95
C LEU A 14 46.22 -26.90 -11.41
N SER A 15 45.31 -27.24 -10.51
CA SER A 15 43.86 -26.95 -10.70
C SER A 15 43.66 -25.45 -10.78
N PRO A 16 42.90 -24.98 -11.76
CA PRO A 16 42.46 -23.58 -11.75
C PRO A 16 41.51 -23.41 -10.56
N ALA A 17 41.83 -22.41 -9.74
CA ALA A 17 40.94 -21.92 -8.70
C ALA A 17 39.58 -21.59 -9.35
N ASP A 18 38.52 -22.15 -8.77
CA ASP A 18 37.16 -21.72 -9.03
C ASP A 18 37.07 -20.21 -8.71
N ALA A 19 37.07 -19.42 -9.77
CA ALA A 19 36.67 -18.03 -9.68
C ALA A 19 35.19 -18.05 -9.26
N LEU A 20 34.95 -17.69 -8.01
CA LEU A 20 33.63 -17.23 -7.58
C LEU A 20 33.29 -16.05 -8.49
N THR A 21 32.48 -16.33 -9.51
CA THR A 21 31.81 -15.30 -10.27
C THR A 21 30.86 -14.61 -9.30
N SER A 22 31.25 -13.44 -8.83
CA SER A 22 30.33 -12.47 -8.27
C SER A 22 29.15 -12.36 -9.23
N PRO A 23 27.89 -12.28 -8.73
CA PRO A 23 26.78 -11.98 -9.60
C PRO A 23 27.12 -10.67 -10.32
N SER A 24 27.10 -10.73 -11.64
CA SER A 24 27.29 -9.55 -12.49
C SER A 24 26.22 -8.55 -12.08
N THR A 25 26.64 -7.40 -11.58
CA THR A 25 25.83 -6.19 -11.54
C THR A 25 25.64 -5.75 -12.99
N ASP A 26 24.85 -6.48 -13.75
CA ASP A 26 24.28 -5.95 -14.96
C ASP A 26 23.32 -4.84 -14.53
N ALA A 27 23.84 -3.62 -14.50
CA ALA A 27 22.99 -2.47 -14.60
C ALA A 27 22.15 -2.70 -15.87
N VAL A 28 20.86 -2.96 -15.69
CA VAL A 28 19.90 -3.00 -16.78
C VAL A 28 19.85 -1.58 -17.34
N THR A 29 20.78 -1.25 -18.22
CA THR A 29 20.63 -0.13 -19.13
C THR A 29 19.70 -0.62 -20.23
N GLY A 30 18.38 -0.64 -19.94
CA GLY A 30 17.38 -0.85 -20.96
C GLY A 30 17.67 0.12 -22.12
N ALA A 31 17.68 -0.36 -23.34
CA ALA A 31 17.71 0.52 -24.50
C ALA A 31 16.47 1.42 -24.38
N ALA A 32 16.62 2.74 -24.60
CA ALA A 32 15.51 3.67 -24.53
C ALA A 32 14.35 3.17 -25.42
N GLY A 33 13.27 2.68 -24.79
CA GLY A 33 12.11 2.13 -25.48
C GLY A 33 11.67 0.72 -25.07
N GLU A 34 12.39 0.02 -24.17
CA GLU A 34 11.94 -1.22 -23.53
C GLU A 34 11.52 -0.91 -22.07
N CYS A 35 10.44 -1.54 -21.62
CA CYS A 35 9.95 -1.38 -20.26
C CYS A 35 10.97 -1.92 -19.25
N SER A 36 11.20 -1.18 -18.17
CA SER A 36 12.30 -1.41 -17.23
C SER A 36 11.99 -2.48 -16.16
N GLY A 37 10.71 -2.85 -15.99
CA GLY A 37 10.25 -3.66 -14.85
C GLY A 37 10.41 -2.94 -13.49
N VAL A 38 10.69 -1.63 -13.49
CA VAL A 38 10.70 -0.82 -12.27
C VAL A 38 9.26 -0.49 -11.89
N ALA A 39 8.89 -0.78 -10.65
CA ALA A 39 7.58 -0.41 -10.14
C ALA A 39 7.33 1.09 -10.35
N SER A 40 6.14 1.44 -10.83
CA SER A 40 5.72 2.81 -11.16
C SER A 40 6.58 3.56 -12.22
N ASP A 41 7.37 2.89 -13.03
CA ASP A 41 8.01 3.49 -14.22
C ASP A 41 7.04 3.43 -15.41
N PHE A 42 6.21 4.45 -15.55
CA PHE A 42 5.15 4.51 -16.57
C PHE A 42 5.65 4.93 -17.96
N ASP A 43 6.88 5.47 -18.08
CA ASP A 43 7.46 5.93 -19.36
C ASP A 43 8.75 5.22 -19.76
N ALA A 44 9.07 4.12 -19.07
CA ALA A 44 10.22 3.26 -19.36
C ALA A 44 11.56 4.03 -19.38
N ASP A 45 11.71 5.05 -18.53
CA ASP A 45 12.96 5.81 -18.41
C ASP A 45 13.94 5.21 -17.38
N GLY A 46 13.55 4.12 -16.71
CA GLY A 46 14.33 3.42 -15.69
C GLY A 46 14.30 4.09 -14.31
N ARG A 47 13.37 5.02 -14.08
CA ARG A 47 13.20 5.73 -12.82
C ARG A 47 11.77 5.63 -12.35
N PRO A 48 11.54 5.51 -11.05
CA PRO A 48 10.18 5.54 -10.53
C PRO A 48 9.52 6.90 -10.80
N ASP A 49 8.29 6.87 -11.22
CA ASP A 49 7.40 8.03 -11.36
C ASP A 49 6.61 8.20 -10.06
N THR A 50 5.95 9.31 -9.88
CA THR A 50 5.09 9.53 -8.72
C THR A 50 3.71 10.00 -9.12
N VAL A 51 2.70 9.53 -8.39
CA VAL A 51 1.30 9.87 -8.63
C VAL A 51 0.73 10.57 -7.40
N VAL A 52 0.07 11.70 -7.63
CA VAL A 52 -0.59 12.47 -6.58
C VAL A 52 -2.03 12.71 -6.98
N ALA A 53 -2.95 12.20 -6.19
CA ALA A 53 -4.39 12.34 -6.42
C ALA A 53 -4.98 13.56 -5.70
N ALA A 54 -5.99 14.13 -6.32
CA ALA A 54 -6.78 15.25 -5.84
C ALA A 54 -8.28 15.00 -6.15
N PRO A 55 -8.95 14.08 -5.41
CA PRO A 55 -10.30 13.62 -5.76
C PRO A 55 -11.36 14.71 -5.69
N TYR A 56 -11.11 15.82 -4.99
CA TYR A 56 -12.03 16.94 -4.92
C TYR A 56 -11.64 18.10 -5.84
N ALA A 57 -10.72 17.87 -6.79
CA ALA A 57 -10.36 18.89 -7.78
C ALA A 57 -11.56 19.24 -8.66
N THR A 58 -11.65 20.52 -9.01
CA THR A 58 -12.61 21.02 -10.03
C THR A 58 -11.94 20.92 -11.40
N VAL A 59 -12.50 20.14 -12.30
CA VAL A 59 -11.97 19.87 -13.64
C VAL A 59 -12.90 20.46 -14.69
N GLY A 60 -12.41 21.37 -15.54
CA GLY A 60 -13.24 21.98 -16.59
C GLY A 60 -14.46 22.74 -16.07
N GLY A 61 -14.46 23.16 -14.81
CA GLY A 61 -15.61 23.79 -14.14
C GLY A 61 -16.55 22.81 -13.42
N VAL A 62 -16.28 21.51 -13.49
CA VAL A 62 -17.06 20.47 -12.81
C VAL A 62 -16.52 20.25 -11.40
N PHE A 63 -17.35 20.49 -10.40
CA PHE A 63 -16.98 20.47 -8.98
C PHE A 63 -16.75 19.03 -8.48
N ARG A 64 -15.60 18.79 -7.79
CA ARG A 64 -15.23 17.49 -7.21
C ARG A 64 -15.23 16.34 -8.24
N ALA A 65 -14.95 16.63 -9.50
CA ALA A 65 -14.79 15.59 -10.51
C ALA A 65 -13.52 14.76 -10.29
N GLY A 66 -12.49 15.39 -9.72
CA GLY A 66 -11.22 14.74 -9.38
C GLY A 66 -10.17 14.76 -10.48
N GLU A 67 -8.91 14.79 -10.07
CA GLU A 67 -7.73 14.83 -10.93
C GLU A 67 -6.58 14.04 -10.31
N VAL A 68 -5.78 13.43 -11.16
CA VAL A 68 -4.52 12.78 -10.77
C VAL A 68 -3.37 13.45 -11.50
N THR A 69 -2.31 13.80 -10.79
CA THR A 69 -1.06 14.32 -11.35
C THR A 69 -0.01 13.22 -11.33
N VAL A 70 0.47 12.81 -12.51
CA VAL A 70 1.63 11.95 -12.70
C VAL A 70 2.87 12.81 -12.90
N ARG A 71 3.93 12.54 -12.15
CA ARG A 71 5.22 13.18 -12.28
C ARG A 71 6.27 12.15 -12.63
N TYR A 72 6.71 12.17 -13.87
CA TYR A 72 7.72 11.27 -14.41
C TYR A 72 9.12 11.55 -13.84
N GLY A 73 9.95 10.52 -13.76
CA GLY A 73 11.32 10.59 -13.28
C GLY A 73 12.19 11.66 -13.97
N THR A 74 11.87 11.99 -15.21
CA THR A 74 12.46 13.13 -15.97
C THR A 74 12.05 14.50 -15.45
N GLY A 75 11.04 14.59 -14.58
CA GLY A 75 10.41 15.84 -14.11
C GLY A 75 9.28 16.36 -15.00
N ARG A 76 8.94 15.67 -16.10
CA ARG A 76 7.71 15.90 -16.87
C ARG A 76 6.51 15.64 -15.95
N THR A 77 5.44 16.41 -16.10
CA THR A 77 4.19 16.20 -15.38
C THR A 77 3.04 16.01 -16.34
N GLU A 78 2.11 15.16 -15.97
CA GLU A 78 0.89 14.88 -16.71
C GLU A 78 -0.30 14.91 -15.75
N ARG A 79 -1.44 15.45 -16.21
CA ARG A 79 -2.70 15.45 -15.47
C ARG A 79 -3.70 14.55 -16.16
N LEU A 80 -4.28 13.66 -15.38
CA LEU A 80 -5.32 12.73 -15.81
C LEU A 80 -6.63 13.09 -15.13
N ALA A 81 -7.71 13.07 -15.88
CA ALA A 81 -9.08 13.24 -15.39
C ALA A 81 -10.02 12.54 -16.37
N GLN A 82 -11.22 12.21 -15.95
CA GLN A 82 -12.23 11.64 -16.83
C GLN A 82 -12.50 12.54 -18.02
N GLY A 83 -12.75 11.95 -19.21
CA GLY A 83 -12.95 12.65 -20.46
C GLY A 83 -11.74 13.41 -21.00
N SER A 84 -10.59 13.41 -20.29
CA SER A 84 -9.35 14.01 -20.76
C SER A 84 -8.46 12.98 -21.46
N ARG A 85 -7.79 13.40 -22.53
CA ARG A 85 -6.80 12.58 -23.27
C ARG A 85 -7.25 11.16 -23.63
N GLY A 86 -8.58 10.96 -23.81
CA GLY A 86 -9.15 9.67 -24.17
C GLY A 86 -9.44 8.75 -22.98
N ALA A 87 -9.27 9.20 -21.74
CA ALA A 87 -9.78 8.46 -20.58
C ALA A 87 -11.29 8.26 -20.72
N PRO A 88 -11.81 7.05 -20.52
CA PRO A 88 -13.24 6.78 -20.59
C PRO A 88 -14.05 7.62 -19.60
N GLY A 89 -15.34 7.77 -19.85
CA GLY A 89 -16.24 8.53 -18.99
C GLY A 89 -16.22 10.05 -19.27
N ALA A 90 -17.07 10.77 -18.60
CA ALA A 90 -17.14 12.23 -18.61
C ALA A 90 -16.99 12.71 -17.15
N ALA A 91 -16.25 13.77 -16.93
CA ALA A 91 -16.15 14.36 -15.61
C ALA A 91 -17.51 14.88 -15.15
N GLU A 92 -18.05 14.34 -14.08
CA GLU A 92 -19.31 14.73 -13.44
C GLU A 92 -19.09 15.26 -12.02
N THR A 93 -20.08 15.96 -11.50
CA THR A 93 -19.93 16.55 -10.16
C THR A 93 -19.87 15.47 -9.09
N GLY A 94 -18.76 15.40 -8.40
CA GLY A 94 -18.56 14.54 -7.23
C GLY A 94 -18.05 13.15 -7.53
N ASP A 95 -17.59 12.82 -8.75
CA ASP A 95 -17.07 11.48 -9.12
C ASP A 95 -15.87 11.06 -8.31
N SER A 96 -15.12 12.04 -7.79
CA SER A 96 -13.93 11.81 -6.95
C SER A 96 -12.85 10.97 -7.65
N PHE A 97 -12.60 11.22 -8.96
CA PHE A 97 -11.50 10.57 -9.68
C PHE A 97 -10.16 10.79 -8.96
N GLY A 98 -9.48 9.71 -8.63
CA GLY A 98 -8.31 9.72 -7.75
C GLY A 98 -8.63 9.41 -6.28
N SER A 99 -9.79 8.82 -5.98
CA SER A 99 -10.10 8.31 -4.64
C SER A 99 -9.11 7.25 -4.17
N ALA A 100 -8.59 6.45 -5.09
CA ALA A 100 -7.50 5.50 -4.87
C ALA A 100 -6.63 5.41 -6.14
N VAL A 101 -5.36 5.03 -5.96
CA VAL A 101 -4.41 4.78 -7.05
C VAL A 101 -3.57 3.55 -6.76
N ALA A 102 -3.22 2.77 -7.80
CA ALA A 102 -2.34 1.62 -7.69
C ALA A 102 -1.56 1.43 -9.00
N ALA A 103 -0.32 0.94 -8.93
CA ALA A 103 0.50 0.62 -10.10
C ALA A 103 0.87 -0.86 -10.13
N GLY A 104 0.92 -1.43 -11.33
CA GLY A 104 1.34 -2.79 -11.61
C GLY A 104 1.34 -3.05 -13.11
N ASP A 105 1.90 -4.16 -13.54
CA ASP A 105 1.91 -4.59 -14.95
C ASP A 105 0.67 -5.45 -15.25
N PHE A 106 -0.49 -4.80 -15.51
CA PHE A 106 -1.77 -5.50 -15.66
C PHE A 106 -1.94 -6.26 -16.98
N ASP A 107 -1.10 -5.99 -18.00
CA ASP A 107 -1.16 -6.65 -19.30
C ASP A 107 0.06 -7.54 -19.60
N GLY A 108 1.03 -7.58 -18.69
CA GLY A 108 2.21 -8.45 -18.75
C GLY A 108 3.24 -8.01 -19.80
N ASP A 109 3.23 -6.73 -20.19
CA ASP A 109 4.15 -6.18 -21.20
C ASP A 109 5.47 -5.68 -20.60
N GLY A 110 5.59 -5.66 -19.27
CA GLY A 110 6.75 -5.23 -18.49
C GLY A 110 6.81 -3.74 -18.20
N CYS A 111 5.84 -2.95 -18.65
CA CYS A 111 5.66 -1.55 -18.27
C CYS A 111 4.73 -1.45 -17.05
N ALA A 112 5.03 -0.55 -16.14
CA ALA A 112 4.07 -0.27 -15.08
C ALA A 112 2.83 0.44 -15.64
N ASP A 113 1.66 -0.06 -15.29
CA ASP A 113 0.34 0.50 -15.59
C ASP A 113 -0.19 1.24 -14.36
N LEU A 114 -1.20 2.08 -14.54
CA LEU A 114 -1.84 2.84 -13.46
C LEU A 114 -3.34 2.54 -13.41
N ALA A 115 -3.83 2.13 -12.24
CA ALA A 115 -5.24 2.07 -11.91
C ALA A 115 -5.65 3.29 -11.07
N VAL A 116 -6.78 3.92 -11.41
CA VAL A 116 -7.32 5.09 -10.72
C VAL A 116 -8.78 4.88 -10.39
N GLY A 117 -9.14 4.93 -9.12
CA GLY A 117 -10.52 4.85 -8.64
C GLY A 117 -11.26 6.19 -8.78
N ALA A 118 -12.53 6.12 -9.12
CA ALA A 118 -13.53 7.19 -9.06
C ALA A 118 -14.72 6.63 -8.27
N SER A 119 -14.57 6.50 -6.95
CA SER A 119 -15.47 5.72 -6.10
C SER A 119 -16.88 6.29 -5.97
N GLU A 120 -17.07 7.57 -6.28
CA GLU A 120 -18.34 8.26 -6.19
C GLU A 120 -19.00 8.49 -7.59
N GLU A 121 -18.46 7.85 -8.64
CA GLU A 121 -19.04 7.82 -9.98
C GLU A 121 -20.40 7.14 -9.98
N PHE A 122 -21.40 7.69 -10.70
CA PHE A 122 -22.69 7.06 -10.90
C PHE A 122 -22.79 6.50 -12.31
N LEU A 123 -23.08 5.22 -12.46
CA LEU A 123 -23.28 4.57 -13.76
C LEU A 123 -24.61 4.95 -14.41
N ASP A 124 -25.58 5.32 -13.60
CA ASP A 124 -26.87 5.86 -13.99
C ASP A 124 -27.03 7.32 -13.53
N ALA A 125 -28.21 7.87 -13.64
CA ALA A 125 -28.48 9.20 -13.11
C ALA A 125 -28.26 9.27 -11.60
N ARG A 126 -27.47 10.26 -11.15
CA ARG A 126 -27.16 10.48 -9.74
C ARG A 126 -28.41 10.49 -8.86
N ARG A 127 -28.39 9.69 -7.82
CA ARG A 127 -29.46 9.54 -6.83
C ARG A 127 -29.12 10.35 -5.58
N PRO A 128 -29.92 11.39 -5.23
CA PRO A 128 -29.62 12.21 -4.06
C PRO A 128 -29.54 11.39 -2.77
N GLY A 129 -28.44 11.52 -2.03
CA GLY A 129 -28.24 10.88 -0.72
C GLY A 129 -27.79 9.41 -0.79
N GLU A 130 -27.45 8.92 -1.98
CA GLU A 130 -26.79 7.61 -2.16
C GLU A 130 -25.31 7.80 -2.46
N ASP A 131 -24.49 6.82 -2.08
CA ASP A 131 -23.08 6.71 -2.46
C ASP A 131 -22.95 6.40 -3.94
N GLY A 132 -21.79 6.68 -4.55
CA GLY A 132 -21.52 6.36 -5.94
C GLY A 132 -21.41 4.85 -6.18
N ASP A 133 -21.71 4.44 -7.41
CA ASP A 133 -21.53 3.05 -7.85
C ASP A 133 -20.05 2.70 -7.93
N GLY A 134 -19.24 3.65 -8.38
CA GLY A 134 -17.80 3.60 -8.51
C GLY A 134 -17.28 2.99 -9.81
N VAL A 135 -16.15 3.53 -10.26
CA VAL A 135 -15.43 3.08 -11.47
C VAL A 135 -13.93 3.07 -11.21
N VAL A 136 -13.22 2.12 -11.82
CA VAL A 136 -11.75 2.09 -11.86
C VAL A 136 -11.29 2.28 -13.30
N HIS A 137 -10.46 3.28 -13.54
CA HIS A 137 -9.85 3.56 -14.83
C HIS A 137 -8.46 2.96 -14.91
N LEU A 138 -8.19 2.18 -15.96
CA LEU A 138 -6.87 1.64 -16.24
C LEU A 138 -6.15 2.52 -17.28
N PHE A 139 -4.87 2.75 -17.07
CA PHE A 139 -3.97 3.43 -18.00
C PHE A 139 -2.75 2.55 -18.20
N HIS A 140 -2.43 2.18 -19.44
CA HIS A 140 -1.28 1.35 -19.74
C HIS A 140 -0.02 2.19 -19.92
N GLY A 141 1.07 1.74 -19.31
CA GLY A 141 2.39 2.31 -19.47
C GLY A 141 2.93 2.14 -20.89
N SER A 142 3.88 2.95 -21.26
CA SER A 142 4.61 2.80 -22.52
C SER A 142 5.81 3.74 -22.55
N PRO A 143 6.81 3.52 -23.43
CA PRO A 143 7.94 4.45 -23.61
C PRO A 143 7.57 5.90 -23.94
N ARG A 144 6.30 6.22 -24.05
CA ARG A 144 5.78 7.59 -24.26
C ARG A 144 4.98 8.10 -23.06
N GLY A 145 4.88 7.31 -22.01
CA GLY A 145 4.05 7.52 -20.84
C GLY A 145 2.70 6.82 -20.93
N LEU A 146 1.80 7.16 -20.03
CA LEU A 146 0.50 6.51 -19.86
C LEU A 146 -0.42 6.70 -21.08
N ARG A 147 -1.13 5.63 -21.43
CA ARG A 147 -2.19 5.60 -22.46
C ARG A 147 -3.49 5.15 -21.81
N PRO A 148 -4.64 5.75 -22.15
CA PRO A 148 -5.92 5.29 -21.66
C PRO A 148 -6.17 3.83 -22.03
N GLY A 149 -6.58 3.05 -21.04
CA GLY A 149 -7.07 1.69 -21.17
C GLY A 149 -8.60 1.67 -21.06
N LYS A 150 -9.14 0.67 -20.37
CA LYS A 150 -10.56 0.55 -20.12
C LYS A 150 -10.96 1.09 -18.75
N ALA A 151 -12.27 1.35 -18.59
CA ALA A 151 -12.88 1.51 -17.28
C ALA A 151 -13.49 0.17 -16.83
N LEU A 152 -13.43 -0.09 -15.54
CA LEU A 152 -14.01 -1.25 -14.87
C LEU A 152 -15.06 -0.76 -13.90
N ASP A 153 -16.19 -1.42 -13.84
CA ASP A 153 -17.21 -1.23 -12.83
C ASP A 153 -17.73 -2.58 -12.31
N VAL A 154 -18.56 -2.54 -11.29
CA VAL A 154 -19.02 -3.76 -10.61
C VAL A 154 -19.85 -4.68 -11.55
N THR A 155 -20.39 -4.17 -12.65
CA THR A 155 -21.20 -4.98 -13.60
C THR A 155 -20.34 -5.96 -14.39
N GLU A 156 -19.09 -5.63 -14.68
CA GLU A 156 -18.13 -6.56 -15.29
C GLU A 156 -17.79 -7.75 -14.38
N PHE A 157 -17.99 -7.58 -13.08
CA PHE A 157 -17.83 -8.62 -12.05
C PHE A 157 -19.13 -9.40 -11.79
N GLY A 158 -20.13 -9.21 -12.64
CA GLY A 158 -21.40 -9.92 -12.57
C GLY A 158 -22.35 -9.42 -11.48
N ARG A 159 -22.14 -8.22 -10.96
CA ARG A 159 -22.99 -7.57 -9.96
C ARG A 159 -23.82 -6.43 -10.57
N ARG A 160 -24.81 -5.96 -9.85
CA ARG A 160 -25.54 -4.73 -10.16
C ARG A 160 -24.95 -3.60 -9.36
N ALA A 161 -24.84 -2.45 -9.96
CA ALA A 161 -24.44 -1.22 -9.29
C ALA A 161 -25.57 -0.75 -8.33
N THR A 162 -25.24 -0.52 -7.09
CA THR A 162 -26.19 -0.15 -6.03
C THR A 162 -25.61 0.84 -5.01
N GLY A 163 -24.67 1.71 -5.45
CA GLY A 163 -23.97 2.61 -4.55
C GLY A 163 -22.84 1.88 -3.79
N ASP A 164 -22.12 1.04 -4.50
CA ASP A 164 -21.17 0.09 -3.91
C ASP A 164 -19.78 0.69 -3.63
N ARG A 165 -19.49 1.90 -4.16
CA ARG A 165 -18.20 2.61 -4.06
C ARG A 165 -17.04 1.75 -4.59
N PHE A 166 -17.23 1.12 -5.76
CA PHE A 166 -16.23 0.33 -6.45
C PHE A 166 -14.97 1.18 -6.75
N GLY A 167 -13.79 0.71 -6.34
CA GLY A 167 -12.53 1.45 -6.47
C GLY A 167 -12.27 2.44 -5.32
N ALA A 168 -12.92 2.27 -4.16
CA ALA A 168 -12.61 3.05 -2.96
C ALA A 168 -11.21 2.78 -2.41
N ALA A 169 -10.70 1.57 -2.61
CA ALA A 169 -9.33 1.15 -2.32
C ALA A 169 -8.80 0.27 -3.45
N LEU A 170 -7.50 0.29 -3.68
CA LEU A 170 -6.83 -0.48 -4.72
C LEU A 170 -5.54 -1.07 -4.17
N ALA A 171 -5.26 -2.33 -4.50
CA ALA A 171 -3.97 -2.99 -4.27
C ALA A 171 -3.59 -3.82 -5.49
N VAL A 172 -2.30 -4.05 -5.65
CA VAL A 172 -1.73 -4.85 -6.72
C VAL A 172 -0.91 -5.96 -6.11
N GLY A 173 -0.97 -7.15 -6.67
CA GLY A 173 -0.18 -8.28 -6.22
C GLY A 173 -0.09 -9.37 -7.26
N GLN A 174 0.87 -10.25 -7.08
CA GLN A 174 1.11 -11.43 -7.91
C GLN A 174 0.33 -12.62 -7.33
N LEU A 175 -1.00 -12.69 -7.62
CA LEU A 175 -1.91 -13.62 -6.95
C LEU A 175 -1.94 -15.01 -7.59
N ASP A 176 -1.54 -15.17 -8.87
CA ASP A 176 -1.64 -16.45 -9.60
C ASP A 176 -0.31 -17.00 -10.10
N GLY A 177 0.79 -16.25 -9.95
CA GLY A 177 2.15 -16.65 -10.28
C GLY A 177 2.46 -16.57 -11.78
N ASP A 178 1.70 -15.79 -12.56
CA ASP A 178 2.06 -15.54 -13.95
C ASP A 178 2.93 -14.26 -14.10
N LYS A 179 2.90 -13.55 -15.21
CA LYS A 179 3.75 -12.37 -15.42
C LYS A 179 3.03 -11.06 -15.21
N ALA A 180 1.72 -11.08 -15.34
CA ALA A 180 0.89 -9.91 -15.15
C ALA A 180 0.52 -9.80 -13.69
N ASP A 181 0.40 -8.58 -13.21
CA ASP A 181 -0.08 -8.33 -11.86
C ASP A 181 -1.61 -8.33 -11.80
N GLU A 182 -2.17 -8.79 -10.70
CA GLU A 182 -3.59 -8.72 -10.44
C GLU A 182 -3.96 -7.45 -9.68
N LEU A 183 -5.14 -6.94 -10.00
CA LEU A 183 -5.73 -5.79 -9.31
C LEU A 183 -6.81 -6.23 -8.33
N VAL A 184 -6.62 -5.89 -7.07
CA VAL A 184 -7.61 -6.02 -6.00
C VAL A 184 -8.31 -4.69 -5.80
N ILE A 185 -9.63 -4.69 -5.86
CA ILE A 185 -10.47 -3.51 -5.86
C ILE A 185 -11.37 -3.54 -4.63
N GLY A 186 -11.22 -2.59 -3.74
CA GLY A 186 -12.10 -2.44 -2.59
C GLY A 186 -13.49 -1.93 -2.99
N VAL A 187 -14.52 -2.53 -2.43
CA VAL A 187 -15.93 -2.25 -2.74
C VAL A 187 -16.74 -2.23 -1.42
N PRO A 188 -16.50 -1.27 -0.53
CA PRO A 188 -17.00 -1.30 0.84
C PRO A 188 -18.53 -1.21 0.97
N GLY A 189 -19.24 -0.80 -0.09
CA GLY A 189 -20.71 -0.80 -0.17
C GLY A 189 -21.33 -2.08 -0.74
N LEU A 190 -20.53 -3.06 -1.21
CA LEU A 190 -21.04 -4.23 -1.90
C LEU A 190 -21.90 -5.12 -1.00
N GLY A 191 -23.17 -5.29 -1.35
CA GLY A 191 -24.08 -6.21 -0.66
C GLY A 191 -24.26 -5.88 0.83
N VAL A 192 -24.10 -6.91 1.68
CA VAL A 192 -24.11 -6.71 3.13
C VAL A 192 -22.66 -6.71 3.63
N GLY A 193 -22.22 -5.59 4.19
CA GLY A 193 -20.92 -5.47 4.85
C GLY A 193 -19.72 -5.25 3.94
N GLY A 194 -19.91 -5.08 2.63
CA GLY A 194 -18.83 -4.78 1.69
C GLY A 194 -18.21 -5.99 1.01
N GLY A 195 -17.23 -5.74 0.15
CA GLY A 195 -16.56 -6.77 -0.63
C GLY A 195 -15.28 -6.27 -1.31
N ILE A 196 -14.66 -7.16 -2.06
CA ILE A 196 -13.59 -6.85 -3.00
C ILE A 196 -13.90 -7.40 -4.38
N GLY A 197 -13.37 -6.73 -5.41
CA GLY A 197 -13.26 -7.25 -6.77
C GLY A 197 -11.85 -7.77 -7.01
N VAL A 198 -11.70 -8.84 -7.77
CA VAL A 198 -10.40 -9.37 -8.24
C VAL A 198 -10.39 -9.39 -9.76
N TYR A 199 -9.40 -8.72 -10.35
CA TYR A 199 -9.24 -8.56 -11.79
C TYR A 199 -7.82 -8.98 -12.20
N GLY A 200 -7.71 -9.62 -13.36
CA GLY A 200 -6.42 -10.03 -13.94
C GLY A 200 -6.19 -11.54 -13.89
N VAL A 201 -6.63 -12.24 -12.85
CA VAL A 201 -6.34 -13.67 -12.62
C VAL A 201 -6.54 -14.52 -13.88
N LYS A 202 -5.48 -15.19 -14.31
CA LYS A 202 -5.41 -15.93 -15.55
C LYS A 202 -6.47 -17.02 -15.68
N GLY A 203 -7.17 -16.99 -16.79
CA GLY A 203 -8.22 -17.96 -17.08
C GLY A 203 -9.51 -17.75 -16.30
N HIS A 204 -9.59 -16.73 -15.45
CA HIS A 204 -10.79 -16.34 -14.73
C HIS A 204 -11.40 -15.06 -15.31
N ARG A 205 -12.72 -14.95 -15.24
CA ARG A 205 -13.39 -13.66 -15.42
C ARG A 205 -13.26 -12.88 -14.12
N PRO A 206 -13.32 -11.55 -14.17
CA PRO A 206 -13.40 -10.75 -12.95
C PRO A 206 -14.51 -11.23 -12.02
N TYR A 207 -14.25 -11.28 -10.73
CA TYR A 207 -15.19 -11.78 -9.73
C TYR A 207 -15.10 -10.98 -8.44
N THR A 208 -16.14 -11.08 -7.61
CA THR A 208 -16.18 -10.44 -6.30
C THR A 208 -16.16 -11.45 -5.18
N LEU A 209 -15.57 -11.06 -4.05
CA LEU A 209 -15.58 -11.78 -2.78
C LEU A 209 -16.18 -10.90 -1.70
N THR A 210 -16.96 -11.50 -0.81
CA THR A 210 -17.58 -10.87 0.36
C THR A 210 -17.36 -11.75 1.58
N LYS A 211 -17.59 -11.26 2.78
CA LYS A 211 -17.54 -12.06 4.01
C LYS A 211 -18.41 -13.33 3.92
N GLU A 212 -19.53 -13.28 3.18
CA GLU A 212 -20.45 -14.41 2.99
C GLU A 212 -19.97 -15.41 1.93
N THR A 213 -18.86 -15.17 1.23
CA THR A 213 -18.29 -16.14 0.28
C THR A 213 -18.04 -17.47 1.01
N PRO A 214 -18.48 -18.64 0.48
CA PRO A 214 -18.54 -19.90 1.23
C PRO A 214 -17.24 -20.36 1.90
N TRP A 215 -16.08 -20.00 1.37
CA TRP A 215 -14.78 -20.35 1.97
C TRP A 215 -14.21 -19.25 2.88
N ILE A 216 -14.77 -18.03 2.86
CA ILE A 216 -14.49 -16.96 3.82
C ILE A 216 -15.39 -17.13 5.04
N ALA A 217 -16.71 -17.35 4.82
CA ALA A 217 -17.70 -17.77 5.81
C ALA A 217 -17.68 -16.97 7.11
N GLN A 218 -17.62 -15.63 7.01
CA GLN A 218 -17.70 -14.72 8.14
C GLN A 218 -19.08 -14.05 8.19
N ASP A 219 -19.52 -13.71 9.40
CA ASP A 219 -20.73 -12.90 9.58
C ASP A 219 -20.51 -11.51 8.98
N ALA A 220 -21.51 -10.99 8.27
CA ALA A 220 -21.48 -9.69 7.65
C ALA A 220 -22.58 -8.77 8.21
N LEU A 221 -22.18 -7.54 8.57
CA LEU A 221 -23.08 -6.46 8.96
C LEU A 221 -22.92 -5.30 8.01
N SER A 222 -23.96 -4.55 7.75
CA SER A 222 -23.96 -3.43 6.80
C SER A 222 -23.00 -2.28 7.17
N THR A 223 -22.47 -2.31 8.38
CA THR A 223 -21.52 -1.32 8.91
C THR A 223 -20.06 -1.77 8.80
N ASP A 224 -19.78 -2.99 8.34
CA ASP A 224 -18.42 -3.57 8.42
C ASP A 224 -17.42 -2.90 7.49
N GLU A 225 -17.90 -2.43 6.32
CA GLU A 225 -17.05 -1.80 5.30
C GLU A 225 -15.89 -2.71 4.84
N PHE A 226 -16.13 -4.02 4.72
CA PHE A 226 -15.14 -4.98 4.20
C PHE A 226 -14.65 -4.54 2.81
N GLY A 227 -13.36 -4.35 2.63
CA GLY A 227 -12.77 -3.77 1.42
C GLY A 227 -12.60 -2.25 1.48
N ALA A 228 -12.81 -1.60 2.64
CA ALA A 228 -12.46 -0.20 2.81
C ALA A 228 -10.95 0.04 2.66
N THR A 229 -10.13 -0.95 3.01
CA THR A 229 -8.69 -0.99 2.76
C THR A 229 -8.31 -2.36 2.22
N VAL A 230 -7.32 -2.40 1.32
CA VAL A 230 -6.77 -3.62 0.75
C VAL A 230 -5.26 -3.50 0.62
N ALA A 231 -4.56 -4.63 0.79
CA ALA A 231 -3.13 -4.76 0.53
C ALA A 231 -2.83 -6.18 0.05
N ALA A 232 -1.73 -6.39 -0.66
CA ALA A 232 -1.28 -7.70 -1.08
C ALA A 232 0.18 -7.90 -0.67
N GLY A 233 0.56 -9.13 -0.32
CA GLY A 233 1.91 -9.51 0.04
C GLY A 233 2.06 -11.00 0.26
N ASP A 234 3.27 -11.52 0.03
CA ASP A 234 3.64 -12.93 0.17
C ASP A 234 3.94 -13.27 1.65
N PHE A 235 2.86 -13.43 2.44
CA PHE A 235 2.96 -13.65 3.89
C PHE A 235 3.42 -15.07 4.25
N ASP A 236 3.38 -16.04 3.32
CA ASP A 236 3.83 -17.40 3.59
C ASP A 236 5.14 -17.78 2.90
N GLY A 237 5.62 -16.94 2.00
CA GLY A 237 6.89 -17.12 1.28
C GLY A 237 6.80 -18.15 0.16
N ASP A 238 5.61 -18.35 -0.45
CA ASP A 238 5.40 -19.32 -1.53
C ASP A 238 5.59 -18.71 -2.93
N GLY A 239 5.76 -17.38 -2.99
CA GLY A 239 5.97 -16.60 -4.22
C GLY A 239 4.67 -16.10 -4.84
N ARG A 240 3.56 -16.16 -4.13
CA ARG A 240 2.27 -15.55 -4.49
C ARG A 240 1.78 -14.71 -3.34
N ASP A 241 1.14 -13.61 -3.69
CA ASP A 241 0.62 -12.71 -2.67
C ASP A 241 -0.74 -13.18 -2.14
N GLU A 242 -0.92 -13.11 -0.83
CA GLU A 242 -2.22 -13.11 -0.19
C GLU A 242 -2.79 -11.70 -0.16
N VAL A 243 -4.12 -11.62 -0.04
CA VAL A 243 -4.84 -10.35 0.05
C VAL A 243 -5.26 -10.07 1.49
N ALA A 244 -4.78 -8.98 2.05
CA ALA A 244 -5.27 -8.42 3.32
C ALA A 244 -6.42 -7.46 3.03
N VAL A 245 -7.57 -7.69 3.66
CA VAL A 245 -8.79 -6.89 3.49
C VAL A 245 -9.22 -6.31 4.83
N GLY A 246 -9.18 -5.00 4.94
CA GLY A 246 -9.65 -4.29 6.13
C GLY A 246 -11.16 -4.06 6.11
N ALA A 247 -11.75 -4.17 7.29
CA ALA A 247 -13.15 -3.91 7.60
C ALA A 247 -13.24 -3.05 8.88
N PRO A 248 -12.89 -1.76 8.81
CA PRO A 248 -12.78 -0.90 10.01
C PRO A 248 -14.09 -0.66 10.74
N GLY A 249 -15.23 -0.85 10.08
CA GLY A 249 -16.56 -0.75 10.67
C GLY A 249 -17.02 -2.01 11.42
N ASP A 250 -16.32 -3.14 11.26
CA ASP A 250 -16.66 -4.43 11.87
C ASP A 250 -16.65 -4.36 13.41
N GLY A 251 -17.29 -5.35 14.04
CA GLY A 251 -17.22 -5.51 15.49
C GLY A 251 -18.54 -5.81 16.19
N GLY A 252 -19.64 -5.95 15.47
CA GLY A 252 -20.94 -6.31 16.04
C GLY A 252 -21.33 -5.40 17.21
N PRO A 253 -21.39 -5.91 18.47
CA PRO A 253 -21.71 -5.07 19.64
C PRO A 253 -20.70 -3.97 19.94
N ARG A 254 -19.47 -4.11 19.44
CA ARG A 254 -18.39 -3.10 19.47
C ARG A 254 -18.24 -2.48 18.10
N SER A 255 -19.31 -1.98 17.49
CA SER A 255 -19.33 -1.37 16.16
C SER A 255 -18.10 -0.47 15.95
N GLY A 256 -17.42 -0.68 14.83
CA GLY A 256 -16.20 0.05 14.51
C GLY A 256 -14.94 -0.40 15.27
N ALA A 257 -14.95 -1.53 15.97
CA ALA A 257 -13.72 -2.09 16.53
C ALA A 257 -12.72 -2.48 15.42
N GLY A 258 -13.24 -2.95 14.31
CA GLY A 258 -12.51 -3.29 13.10
C GLY A 258 -11.96 -4.71 13.07
N SER A 259 -11.69 -5.17 11.84
CA SER A 259 -11.06 -6.46 11.56
C SER A 259 -10.23 -6.40 10.28
N VAL A 260 -9.30 -7.35 10.13
CA VAL A 260 -8.57 -7.63 8.90
C VAL A 260 -8.72 -9.09 8.55
N THR A 261 -9.10 -9.38 7.32
CA THR A 261 -9.18 -10.75 6.80
C THR A 261 -8.07 -10.98 5.78
N ILE A 262 -7.31 -12.06 5.94
CA ILE A 262 -6.30 -12.49 4.98
C ILE A 262 -6.92 -13.57 4.10
N LEU A 263 -6.78 -13.41 2.80
CA LEU A 263 -7.33 -14.31 1.78
C LEU A 263 -6.20 -14.89 0.94
N ASP A 264 -5.98 -16.19 1.02
CA ASP A 264 -5.19 -16.93 0.05
C ASP A 264 -6.14 -17.39 -1.07
N LEU A 265 -6.02 -16.75 -2.22
CA LEU A 265 -6.91 -16.99 -3.37
C LEU A 265 -6.58 -18.28 -4.09
N ALA A 266 -5.32 -18.73 -4.05
CA ALA A 266 -4.87 -19.96 -4.70
C ALA A 266 -5.40 -21.19 -3.97
N THR A 267 -5.32 -21.21 -2.64
CA THR A 267 -5.78 -22.34 -1.82
C THR A 267 -7.22 -22.17 -1.31
N ARG A 268 -7.80 -20.96 -1.48
CA ARG A 268 -9.12 -20.58 -0.96
C ARG A 268 -9.21 -20.75 0.57
N GLN A 269 -8.21 -20.21 1.25
CA GLN A 269 -8.19 -20.11 2.70
C GLN A 269 -8.43 -18.68 3.14
N ALA A 270 -9.06 -18.51 4.30
CA ALA A 270 -9.28 -17.21 4.91
C ALA A 270 -9.00 -17.27 6.41
N GLY A 271 -8.37 -16.21 6.94
CA GLY A 271 -8.14 -16.02 8.37
C GLY A 271 -8.47 -14.59 8.76
N ALA A 272 -9.17 -14.39 9.88
CA ALA A 272 -9.50 -13.06 10.38
C ALA A 272 -8.71 -12.72 11.64
N TYR A 273 -8.29 -11.46 11.72
CA TYR A 273 -7.60 -10.87 12.87
C TYR A 273 -8.36 -9.67 13.39
N THR A 274 -8.48 -9.60 14.69
CA THR A 274 -9.01 -8.46 15.47
C THR A 274 -8.13 -8.26 16.69
N GLN A 275 -8.32 -7.19 17.45
CA GLN A 275 -7.62 -7.02 18.73
C GLN A 275 -8.02 -8.08 19.80
N GLU A 276 -9.14 -8.81 19.60
CA GLU A 276 -9.52 -9.95 20.44
C GLU A 276 -8.90 -11.28 19.98
N SER A 277 -8.21 -11.31 18.83
CA SER A 277 -7.58 -12.55 18.34
C SER A 277 -6.48 -13.02 19.29
N PRO A 278 -6.33 -14.34 19.51
CA PRO A 278 -5.26 -14.87 20.37
C PRO A 278 -3.87 -14.35 19.95
N ASN A 279 -3.12 -13.85 20.91
CA ASN A 279 -1.79 -13.26 20.77
C ASN A 279 -1.73 -11.89 20.06
N VAL A 280 -2.80 -11.35 19.54
CA VAL A 280 -2.86 -9.93 19.18
C VAL A 280 -2.91 -9.11 20.47
N LYS A 281 -2.10 -8.07 20.57
CA LYS A 281 -2.07 -7.19 21.75
C LYS A 281 -3.23 -6.20 21.73
N GLY A 282 -3.58 -5.64 22.89
CA GLY A 282 -4.68 -4.68 23.05
C GLY A 282 -6.00 -5.34 23.39
N SER A 283 -7.06 -4.62 23.24
CA SER A 283 -8.46 -5.05 23.43
C SER A 283 -9.32 -4.27 22.44
N ALA A 284 -10.27 -4.91 21.84
CA ALA A 284 -11.17 -4.24 20.91
C ALA A 284 -12.18 -3.33 21.66
N GLU A 285 -12.14 -2.05 21.35
CA GLU A 285 -13.12 -1.08 21.78
C GLU A 285 -13.96 -0.57 20.60
N LYS A 286 -15.00 0.19 20.91
CA LYS A 286 -15.82 0.81 19.84
C LYS A 286 -15.01 1.91 19.16
N TRP A 287 -15.05 1.93 17.85
CA TRP A 287 -14.44 2.96 17.01
C TRP A 287 -12.90 2.96 16.99
N ASP A 288 -12.28 1.83 17.37
CA ASP A 288 -10.83 1.66 17.23
C ASP A 288 -10.41 1.65 15.76
N HIS A 289 -11.27 1.11 14.90
CA HIS A 289 -11.03 1.00 13.47
C HIS A 289 -9.78 0.17 13.12
N PHE A 290 -9.61 -0.98 13.76
CA PHE A 290 -8.55 -1.93 13.39
C PHE A 290 -8.67 -2.29 11.90
N GLY A 291 -7.61 -2.10 11.13
CA GLY A 291 -7.62 -2.29 9.67
C GLY A 291 -7.98 -1.04 8.87
N ALA A 292 -8.04 0.15 9.48
CA ALA A 292 -8.28 1.41 8.77
C ALA A 292 -7.11 1.83 7.85
N ALA A 293 -5.91 1.30 8.08
CA ALA A 293 -4.75 1.43 7.21
C ALA A 293 -3.96 0.12 7.22
N LEU A 294 -3.39 -0.24 6.09
CA LEU A 294 -2.57 -1.44 5.91
C LEU A 294 -1.27 -1.07 5.20
N ALA A 295 -0.16 -1.68 5.62
CA ALA A 295 1.10 -1.62 4.90
C ALA A 295 1.82 -2.97 4.98
N VAL A 296 2.36 -3.41 3.86
CA VAL A 296 3.08 -4.67 3.70
C VAL A 296 4.57 -4.39 3.55
N GLY A 297 5.42 -5.15 4.24
CA GLY A 297 6.87 -5.08 4.14
C GLY A 297 7.53 -6.13 5.02
N ASP A 298 8.77 -6.51 4.72
CA ASP A 298 9.57 -7.47 5.47
C ASP A 298 10.33 -6.76 6.60
N PHE A 299 9.65 -6.55 7.75
CA PHE A 299 10.20 -5.77 8.87
C PHE A 299 11.25 -6.52 9.70
N ASP A 300 11.35 -7.85 9.55
CA ASP A 300 12.33 -8.67 10.26
C ASP A 300 13.37 -9.34 9.34
N ALA A 301 13.32 -9.01 8.04
CA ALA A 301 14.21 -9.49 6.98
C ALA A 301 14.33 -11.01 6.92
N ASP A 302 13.21 -11.72 7.09
CA ASP A 302 13.16 -13.17 7.01
C ASP A 302 12.77 -13.69 5.61
N GLY A 303 12.46 -12.78 4.69
CA GLY A 303 12.11 -13.05 3.29
C GLY A 303 10.63 -13.37 3.08
N ARG A 304 9.79 -13.05 4.04
CA ARG A 304 8.32 -13.06 3.93
C ARG A 304 7.80 -11.69 4.28
N ASP A 305 6.70 -11.33 3.66
CA ASP A 305 6.04 -10.09 4.00
C ASP A 305 5.33 -10.16 5.36
N ASP A 306 5.39 -9.04 6.08
CA ASP A 306 4.68 -8.78 7.32
C ASP A 306 3.56 -7.77 7.07
N LEU A 307 2.62 -7.65 7.99
CA LEU A 307 1.51 -6.72 7.88
C LEU A 307 1.47 -5.75 9.06
N ALA A 308 1.63 -4.47 8.77
CA ALA A 308 1.32 -3.38 9.69
C ALA A 308 -0.15 -2.95 9.52
N ILE A 309 -0.86 -2.80 10.64
CA ILE A 309 -2.30 -2.55 10.72
C ILE A 309 -2.54 -1.30 11.56
N GLY A 310 -3.12 -0.27 10.96
CA GLY A 310 -3.47 0.98 11.63
C GLY A 310 -4.78 0.86 12.43
N VAL A 311 -4.77 1.48 13.60
CA VAL A 311 -5.89 1.52 14.56
C VAL A 311 -6.03 2.97 15.06
N PRO A 312 -6.43 3.91 14.19
CA PRO A 312 -6.39 5.34 14.51
C PRO A 312 -7.37 5.79 15.60
N GLY A 313 -8.36 4.98 15.92
CA GLY A 313 -9.34 5.23 16.96
C GLY A 313 -8.94 4.72 18.35
N GLU A 314 -7.85 3.95 18.48
CA GLU A 314 -7.39 3.36 19.75
C GLU A 314 -7.28 4.39 20.87
N ASP A 315 -7.96 4.13 21.98
CA ASP A 315 -7.92 4.95 23.19
C ASP A 315 -6.88 4.42 24.19
N LEU A 316 -5.85 5.21 24.46
CA LEU A 316 -4.79 4.87 25.40
C LEU A 316 -5.08 5.30 26.85
N ASP A 317 -6.19 5.97 27.10
CA ASP A 317 -6.64 6.40 28.43
C ASP A 317 -8.08 5.94 28.68
N ALA A 318 -8.24 4.94 29.54
CA ALA A 318 -9.54 4.38 29.92
C ALA A 318 -10.56 5.41 30.50
N ASN A 319 -10.12 6.62 30.81
CA ASN A 319 -10.97 7.69 31.30
C ASN A 319 -11.50 8.62 30.19
N VAL A 320 -10.96 8.53 29.00
CA VAL A 320 -11.43 9.25 27.82
C VAL A 320 -12.33 8.32 27.04
N ARG A 321 -13.64 8.52 27.14
CA ARG A 321 -14.58 7.85 26.23
C ARG A 321 -14.64 8.65 24.94
N ALA A 322 -13.70 8.41 24.06
CA ALA A 322 -13.67 9.06 22.76
C ALA A 322 -14.82 8.57 21.90
N LEU A 323 -15.37 9.48 21.14
CA LEU A 323 -16.22 9.26 19.99
C LEU A 323 -15.29 9.42 18.79
N ASP A 324 -14.96 8.36 18.09
CA ASP A 324 -14.28 8.30 16.78
C ASP A 324 -12.86 8.89 16.63
N TYR A 325 -12.20 9.39 17.70
CA TYR A 325 -10.92 10.10 17.60
C TYR A 325 -9.94 9.70 18.71
N GLY A 326 -9.34 8.50 18.59
CA GLY A 326 -8.35 8.02 19.54
C GLY A 326 -6.98 8.70 19.42
N ALA A 327 -6.09 8.35 20.34
CA ALA A 327 -4.68 8.64 20.23
C ALA A 327 -4.02 7.82 19.12
N GLY A 328 -4.55 6.64 18.88
CA GLY A 328 -4.19 5.71 17.84
C GLY A 328 -3.08 4.73 18.20
N ALA A 329 -3.06 3.60 17.48
CA ALA A 329 -2.08 2.54 17.58
C ALA A 329 -1.76 1.93 16.21
N VAL A 330 -0.69 1.15 16.15
CA VAL A 330 -0.35 0.30 15.02
C VAL A 330 -0.01 -1.09 15.55
N HIS A 331 -0.59 -2.11 14.92
CA HIS A 331 -0.21 -3.51 15.16
C HIS A 331 0.68 -4.01 14.04
N VAL A 332 1.56 -4.98 14.34
CA VAL A 332 2.34 -5.71 13.35
C VAL A 332 2.12 -7.20 13.57
N LEU A 333 1.77 -7.89 12.49
CA LEU A 333 1.70 -9.35 12.41
C LEU A 333 2.80 -9.81 11.46
N TYR A 334 3.53 -10.84 11.86
CA TYR A 334 4.69 -11.33 11.11
C TYR A 334 4.32 -12.48 10.19
N GLY A 335 4.93 -12.51 9.00
CA GLY A 335 4.83 -13.60 8.05
C GLY A 335 5.40 -14.91 8.60
N SER A 336 4.87 -16.02 8.15
CA SER A 336 5.37 -17.35 8.49
C SER A 336 5.02 -18.33 7.37
N ARG A 337 5.68 -19.47 7.29
CA ARG A 337 5.37 -20.54 6.32
C ARG A 337 3.91 -21.04 6.34
N ARG A 338 3.04 -20.44 7.12
CA ARG A 338 1.62 -20.76 7.23
C ARG A 338 0.75 -19.52 7.02
N GLY A 339 1.31 -18.47 6.46
CA GLY A 339 0.73 -17.14 6.38
C GLY A 339 1.00 -16.30 7.61
N LEU A 340 0.29 -15.20 7.76
CA LEU A 340 0.44 -14.28 8.88
C LEU A 340 0.20 -14.95 10.23
N SER A 341 1.00 -14.54 11.21
CA SER A 341 0.97 -15.05 12.58
C SER A 341 0.78 -13.92 13.58
N ALA A 342 -0.18 -14.09 14.48
CA ALA A 342 -0.29 -13.24 15.67
C ALA A 342 0.74 -13.59 16.76
N LEU A 343 1.41 -14.72 16.65
CA LEU A 343 2.47 -15.09 17.59
C LEU A 343 3.67 -14.17 17.39
N GLY A 344 4.03 -13.41 18.42
CA GLY A 344 5.06 -12.39 18.34
C GLY A 344 4.53 -11.02 17.91
N SER A 345 3.22 -10.86 17.70
CA SER A 345 2.63 -9.59 17.28
C SER A 345 3.10 -8.40 18.13
N GLU A 346 3.20 -7.25 17.52
CA GLU A 346 3.58 -6.01 18.18
C GLU A 346 2.41 -5.02 18.22
N MET A 347 2.42 -4.14 19.20
CA MET A 347 1.55 -2.97 19.27
C MET A 347 2.41 -1.74 19.57
N TRP A 348 2.31 -0.75 18.70
CA TRP A 348 3.06 0.48 18.76
C TRP A 348 2.14 1.68 18.97
N THR A 349 2.52 2.54 19.90
CA THR A 349 1.84 3.81 20.18
C THR A 349 2.88 4.87 20.49
N GLN A 350 2.53 6.14 20.49
CA GLN A 350 3.44 7.19 20.95
C GLN A 350 3.76 7.10 22.47
N ASN A 351 2.98 6.33 23.25
CA ASN A 351 3.29 6.04 24.66
C ASN A 351 4.19 4.78 24.83
N THR A 352 4.51 4.05 23.77
CA THR A 352 5.46 2.94 23.84
C THR A 352 6.81 3.45 24.33
N ARG A 353 7.32 2.84 25.41
CA ARG A 353 8.56 3.29 26.06
C ARG A 353 9.73 3.34 25.07
N GLY A 354 10.27 4.53 24.83
CA GLY A 354 11.38 4.78 23.93
C GLY A 354 10.97 5.31 22.56
N VAL A 355 9.68 5.32 22.21
CA VAL A 355 9.16 6.05 21.06
C VAL A 355 9.17 7.54 21.37
N VAL A 356 9.63 8.35 20.40
CA VAL A 356 9.66 9.80 20.52
C VAL A 356 8.27 10.36 20.29
N GLY A 357 7.83 11.27 21.15
CA GLY A 357 6.49 11.86 21.10
C GLY A 357 5.71 11.57 22.38
N ARG A 358 4.45 11.86 22.35
CA ARG A 358 3.51 11.55 23.43
C ARG A 358 2.11 11.49 22.84
N ALA A 359 1.43 10.39 23.03
CA ALA A 359 0.07 10.22 22.60
C ALA A 359 -0.88 11.24 23.25
N ARG A 360 -1.73 11.86 22.44
CA ARG A 360 -2.80 12.75 22.83
C ARG A 360 -4.09 12.34 22.15
N TYR A 361 -5.20 12.73 22.73
CA TYR A 361 -6.50 12.59 22.10
C TYR A 361 -6.52 13.23 20.70
N ALA A 362 -7.08 12.53 19.74
CA ALA A 362 -7.19 12.91 18.34
C ALA A 362 -5.85 13.03 17.56
N ASP A 363 -4.73 12.51 18.07
CA ASP A 363 -3.49 12.41 17.31
C ASP A 363 -3.64 11.45 16.13
N ARG A 364 -4.43 10.35 16.31
CA ARG A 364 -4.77 9.38 15.29
C ARG A 364 -3.52 8.72 14.70
N PHE A 365 -2.62 8.26 15.56
CA PHE A 365 -1.44 7.48 15.17
C PHE A 365 -1.85 6.23 14.41
N GLY A 366 -1.29 6.01 13.22
CA GLY A 366 -1.66 4.89 12.35
C GLY A 366 -2.78 5.19 11.35
N THR A 367 -3.15 6.46 11.13
CA THR A 367 -4.10 6.85 10.05
C THR A 367 -3.60 6.48 8.67
N ALA A 368 -2.30 6.59 8.42
CA ALA A 368 -1.64 6.17 7.20
C ALA A 368 -0.35 5.43 7.53
N LEU A 369 -0.01 4.43 6.74
CA LEU A 369 1.16 3.59 6.90
C LEU A 369 1.90 3.48 5.57
N ALA A 370 3.23 3.38 5.63
CA ALA A 370 4.06 3.06 4.48
C ALA A 370 5.30 2.27 4.92
N ALA A 371 5.58 1.16 4.25
CA ALA A 371 6.76 0.33 4.45
C ALA A 371 7.78 0.56 3.33
N GLY A 372 9.07 0.55 3.66
CA GLY A 372 10.15 0.67 2.68
C GLY A 372 11.50 0.75 3.36
N ASP A 373 12.55 0.39 2.66
CA ASP A 373 13.93 0.46 3.15
C ASP A 373 14.45 1.91 3.08
N PHE A 374 14.00 2.75 4.02
CA PHE A 374 14.36 4.17 4.03
C PHE A 374 15.81 4.44 4.47
N ASN A 375 16.47 3.44 5.03
CA ASN A 375 17.83 3.53 5.53
C ASN A 375 18.88 2.80 4.66
N GLY A 376 18.46 1.93 3.74
CA GLY A 376 19.33 1.19 2.82
C GLY A 376 20.06 0.03 3.48
N ASP A 377 19.49 -0.61 4.50
CA ASP A 377 20.09 -1.77 5.16
C ASP A 377 19.50 -3.12 4.74
N GLY A 378 18.44 -3.08 3.94
CA GLY A 378 17.76 -4.23 3.35
C GLY A 378 16.64 -4.82 4.22
N ASP A 379 16.30 -4.16 5.33
CA ASP A 379 15.16 -4.49 6.18
C ASP A 379 14.11 -3.37 6.00
N ASP A 380 12.83 -3.65 5.80
CA ASP A 380 11.84 -2.60 5.63
C ASP A 380 11.59 -1.85 6.94
N ASP A 381 11.57 -0.52 6.85
CA ASP A 381 11.19 0.40 7.93
C ASP A 381 9.69 0.74 7.83
N LEU A 382 9.08 1.20 8.93
CA LEU A 382 7.68 1.62 8.95
C LEU A 382 7.55 3.13 9.22
N ALA A 383 6.95 3.85 8.27
CA ALA A 383 6.49 5.22 8.45
C ALA A 383 5.01 5.23 8.85
N ILE A 384 4.67 6.00 9.89
CA ILE A 384 3.35 6.04 10.54
C ILE A 384 2.86 7.48 10.56
N GLY A 385 1.73 7.74 9.93
CA GLY A 385 1.08 9.05 9.90
C GLY A 385 0.36 9.39 11.20
N ILE A 386 0.49 10.64 11.61
CA ILE A 386 -0.12 11.21 12.83
C ILE A 386 -0.74 12.56 12.45
N PRO A 387 -1.81 12.58 11.65
CA PRO A 387 -2.34 13.83 11.09
C PRO A 387 -2.87 14.80 12.16
N GLY A 388 -3.36 14.33 13.30
CA GLY A 388 -3.79 15.18 14.40
C GLY A 388 -2.65 15.95 15.07
N GLU A 389 -1.43 15.40 15.06
CA GLU A 389 -0.21 16.11 15.48
C GLU A 389 0.51 16.77 14.29
N SER A 390 0.06 16.54 13.06
CA SER A 390 0.75 16.95 11.81
C SER A 390 2.20 16.45 11.75
N ALA A 391 2.37 15.14 11.94
CA ALA A 391 3.67 14.52 12.04
C ALA A 391 3.70 13.12 11.37
N VAL A 392 4.90 12.63 11.14
CA VAL A 392 5.17 11.24 10.76
C VAL A 392 6.16 10.66 11.77
N GLN A 393 5.82 9.51 12.35
CA GLN A 393 6.72 8.68 13.14
C GLN A 393 7.38 7.67 12.21
N VAL A 394 8.68 7.40 12.40
CA VAL A 394 9.37 6.35 11.65
C VAL A 394 10.06 5.40 12.63
N LEU A 395 9.79 4.11 12.45
CA LEU A 395 10.42 3.01 13.17
C LEU A 395 11.26 2.20 12.18
N ALA A 396 12.49 1.83 12.55
CA ALA A 396 13.30 0.98 11.70
C ALA A 396 12.97 -0.50 11.91
N GLY A 397 12.98 -1.26 10.81
CA GLY A 397 13.04 -2.71 10.85
C GLY A 397 14.38 -3.19 11.37
N THR A 398 14.47 -4.44 11.76
CA THR A 398 15.72 -5.04 12.19
C THR A 398 15.73 -6.54 11.95
N ARG A 399 16.78 -7.01 11.34
CA ARG A 399 16.96 -8.43 11.01
C ARG A 399 16.68 -9.36 12.19
N SER A 400 15.72 -10.25 12.01
CA SER A 400 15.25 -11.20 13.01
C SER A 400 14.66 -10.58 14.30
N GLY A 401 14.34 -9.29 14.30
CA GLY A 401 13.86 -8.60 15.48
C GLY A 401 12.59 -7.78 15.28
N GLY A 402 12.14 -7.62 14.04
CA GLY A 402 11.02 -6.76 13.69
C GLY A 402 11.30 -5.28 13.95
N LEU A 403 10.25 -4.50 14.16
CA LEU A 403 10.38 -3.06 14.36
C LEU A 403 11.08 -2.72 15.69
N THR A 404 11.88 -1.65 15.67
CA THR A 404 12.62 -1.21 16.86
C THR A 404 12.29 0.21 17.27
N ARG A 405 12.27 0.45 18.60
CA ARG A 405 12.17 1.78 19.20
C ARG A 405 13.50 2.54 19.24
N HIS A 406 14.61 1.88 18.93
CA HIS A 406 15.90 2.53 18.95
C HIS A 406 16.04 3.53 17.80
N HIS A 407 16.48 4.75 18.12
CA HIS A 407 16.70 5.84 17.15
C HIS A 407 15.49 6.20 16.31
N ASN A 408 14.25 5.83 16.72
CA ASN A 408 13.05 6.24 16.02
C ASN A 408 12.97 7.76 15.86
N VAL A 409 12.27 8.23 14.84
CA VAL A 409 12.23 9.63 14.47
C VAL A 409 10.79 10.12 14.38
N LEU A 410 10.49 11.24 15.04
CA LEU A 410 9.26 11.99 14.81
C LEU A 410 9.58 13.19 13.92
N ILE A 411 8.87 13.33 12.80
CA ILE A 411 9.04 14.39 11.81
C ILE A 411 7.80 15.30 11.84
N PRO A 412 7.81 16.39 12.62
CA PRO A 412 6.69 17.32 12.68
C PRO A 412 6.75 18.34 11.54
N ARG A 413 5.59 18.84 11.09
CA ARG A 413 5.51 19.91 10.07
C ARG A 413 4.42 20.95 10.33
N GLY A 414 4.05 21.27 11.51
CA GLY A 414 3.07 22.33 11.76
C GLY A 414 1.67 21.84 12.10
N ARG A 415 0.60 22.42 11.51
CA ARG A 415 -0.80 22.13 11.86
C ARG A 415 -1.66 21.93 10.61
N ASP A 416 -1.14 21.21 9.63
CA ASP A 416 -1.72 21.10 8.30
C ASP A 416 -2.18 19.68 7.91
N GLY A 417 -2.39 18.79 8.89
CA GLY A 417 -2.75 17.39 8.62
C GLY A 417 -1.63 16.59 7.93
N PHE A 418 -0.38 17.01 8.10
CA PHE A 418 0.78 16.31 7.56
C PHE A 418 0.85 14.87 8.08
N GLY A 419 1.02 13.91 7.18
CA GLY A 419 0.97 12.50 7.50
C GLY A 419 -0.41 11.85 7.33
N ALA A 420 -1.38 12.55 6.73
CA ALA A 420 -2.69 11.95 6.44
C ALA A 420 -2.63 10.91 5.30
N SER A 421 -1.64 10.99 4.42
CA SER A 421 -1.34 9.97 3.42
C SER A 421 0.17 9.78 3.28
N LEU A 422 0.60 8.55 3.03
CA LEU A 422 2.01 8.16 2.90
C LEU A 422 2.17 7.21 1.72
N ALA A 423 3.30 7.32 1.00
CA ALA A 423 3.72 6.31 0.03
C ALA A 423 5.26 6.23 -0.02
N PRO A 424 5.85 5.01 -0.03
CA PRO A 424 7.29 4.85 -0.22
C PRO A 424 7.62 5.12 -1.70
N VAL A 425 8.73 5.75 -2.02
CA VAL A 425 9.25 5.85 -3.38
C VAL A 425 10.45 4.92 -3.47
N ARG A 426 10.20 3.72 -3.97
CA ARG A 426 11.22 2.67 -4.11
C ARG A 426 12.26 3.09 -5.14
N ARG A 427 13.52 2.96 -4.78
CA ARG A 427 14.63 3.31 -5.65
C ARG A 427 15.34 2.08 -6.18
N ALA A 428 15.77 2.15 -7.44
CA ALA A 428 16.58 1.09 -8.03
C ALA A 428 17.93 0.93 -7.31
N ASN A 429 18.53 -0.26 -7.42
CA ASN A 429 19.90 -0.58 -7.01
C ASN A 429 20.17 -0.52 -5.49
N GLY A 430 19.23 -0.86 -4.63
CA GLY A 430 19.43 -0.89 -3.16
C GLY A 430 19.76 0.49 -2.58
N SER A 431 19.37 1.56 -3.26
CA SER A 431 19.41 2.90 -2.68
C SER A 431 18.27 3.06 -1.69
N PRO A 432 18.46 3.79 -0.58
CA PRO A 432 17.41 4.06 0.38
C PRO A 432 16.18 4.68 -0.28
N ASP A 433 15.02 4.17 0.06
CA ASP A 433 13.74 4.66 -0.42
C ASP A 433 13.44 6.07 0.08
N ASP A 434 12.75 6.85 -0.72
CA ASP A 434 12.19 8.13 -0.28
C ASP A 434 10.75 7.93 0.23
N LEU A 435 10.22 8.91 0.95
CA LEU A 435 8.84 8.90 1.43
C LEU A 435 8.07 10.12 0.92
N LEU A 436 6.96 9.90 0.22
CA LEU A 436 5.95 10.92 -0.03
C LEU A 436 5.03 11.06 1.19
N VAL A 437 4.74 12.30 1.54
CA VAL A 437 3.84 12.63 2.66
C VAL A 437 2.86 13.69 2.22
N GLY A 438 1.57 13.37 2.32
CA GLY A 438 0.47 14.27 1.98
C GLY A 438 -0.09 15.02 3.18
N SER A 439 -0.59 16.20 2.88
CA SER A 439 -1.42 17.05 3.74
C SER A 439 -2.63 17.50 2.92
N PRO A 440 -3.60 16.60 2.68
CA PRO A 440 -4.68 16.85 1.71
C PRO A 440 -5.57 18.03 2.07
N ASP A 441 -5.81 18.30 3.34
CA ASP A 441 -6.60 19.46 3.79
C ASP A 441 -5.97 20.80 3.37
N HIS A 442 -4.65 20.84 3.22
CA HIS A 442 -3.89 22.00 2.75
C HIS A 442 -3.41 21.87 1.31
N GLY A 443 -3.75 20.75 0.65
CA GLY A 443 -3.40 20.50 -0.74
C GLY A 443 -1.88 20.50 -0.97
N THR A 444 -1.10 19.91 -0.09
CA THR A 444 0.38 19.86 -0.22
C THR A 444 0.93 18.46 -0.10
N VAL A 445 1.97 18.18 -0.89
CA VAL A 445 2.76 16.95 -0.81
C VAL A 445 4.23 17.30 -0.67
N VAL A 446 4.93 16.57 0.16
CA VAL A 446 6.37 16.67 0.32
C VAL A 446 7.05 15.33 0.12
N LEU A 447 8.29 15.38 -0.34
CA LEU A 447 9.18 14.23 -0.43
C LEU A 447 10.23 14.32 0.69
N ILE A 448 10.42 13.24 1.42
CA ILE A 448 11.48 13.10 2.42
C ILE A 448 12.49 12.12 1.85
N GLY A 449 13.69 12.58 1.53
CA GLY A 449 14.74 11.73 0.96
C GLY A 449 15.28 10.74 1.97
N GLY A 450 15.37 9.47 1.60
CA GLY A 450 16.04 8.41 2.35
C GLY A 450 17.56 8.63 2.44
N ALA A 451 18.21 7.95 3.37
CA ALA A 451 19.65 8.05 3.58
C ALA A 451 20.24 6.76 4.13
N VAL A 452 21.32 6.31 3.53
CA VAL A 452 22.08 5.17 4.06
C VAL A 452 22.40 5.39 5.53
N ARG A 453 21.96 4.46 6.35
CA ARG A 453 22.20 4.37 7.79
C ARG A 453 22.49 2.92 8.14
N LYS A 454 22.99 2.67 9.34
CA LYS A 454 23.25 1.32 9.79
C LYS A 454 22.22 0.89 10.83
N GLY A 455 21.57 -0.23 10.56
CA GLY A 455 20.67 -0.90 11.48
C GLY A 455 19.52 0.00 11.93
N SER A 456 19.31 0.15 13.21
CA SER A 456 18.15 0.80 13.82
C SER A 456 17.95 2.31 13.55
N TYR A 457 18.65 2.90 12.59
CA TYR A 457 18.45 4.30 12.18
C TYR A 457 17.50 4.38 10.97
N PRO A 458 16.31 5.00 11.08
CA PRO A 458 15.29 4.92 10.04
C PRO A 458 15.60 5.63 8.70
N GLY A 459 16.75 6.27 8.55
CA GLY A 459 17.12 6.92 7.28
C GLY A 459 16.41 8.23 6.97
N LEU A 460 15.17 8.41 7.38
CA LEU A 460 14.37 9.61 7.14
C LEU A 460 14.61 10.69 8.20
N SER A 461 14.52 11.95 7.82
CA SER A 461 14.59 13.07 8.79
C SER A 461 13.99 14.36 8.20
N ALA A 462 13.51 15.25 9.09
CA ALA A 462 13.00 16.56 8.70
C ALA A 462 13.98 17.42 7.88
N ARG A 463 15.29 17.16 7.98
CA ARG A 463 16.33 17.87 7.22
C ARG A 463 16.35 17.55 5.73
N ARG A 464 15.72 16.44 5.33
CA ARG A 464 15.65 15.98 3.92
C ARG A 464 14.29 16.24 3.27
N LEU A 465 13.43 16.97 3.95
CA LEU A 465 12.10 17.33 3.47
C LEU A 465 12.21 18.34 2.31
N ARG A 466 11.53 18.05 1.20
CA ARG A 466 11.47 18.89 0.01
C ARG A 466 10.03 19.03 -0.46
N PRO A 467 9.59 20.21 -0.90
CA PRO A 467 8.30 20.35 -1.57
C PRO A 467 8.23 19.42 -2.79
N HIS A 468 7.17 18.66 -2.93
CA HIS A 468 6.93 17.79 -4.08
C HIS A 468 5.84 18.35 -4.99
N GLY A 469 4.78 18.92 -4.42
CA GLY A 469 3.70 19.53 -5.18
C GLY A 469 2.67 20.21 -4.29
N SER A 470 1.79 20.98 -4.90
CA SER A 470 0.62 21.58 -4.27
C SER A 470 -0.51 21.70 -5.29
N GLY A 471 -1.75 21.52 -4.83
CA GLY A 471 -2.96 21.69 -5.61
C GLY A 471 -3.80 22.89 -5.17
N PRO A 472 -4.90 23.17 -5.85
CA PRO A 472 -5.87 24.18 -5.45
C PRO A 472 -6.43 23.92 -4.05
N ALA A 473 -6.81 24.97 -3.36
CA ALA A 473 -7.45 24.86 -2.04
C ALA A 473 -8.74 24.03 -2.14
N GLY A 474 -8.93 23.10 -1.21
CA GLY A 474 -10.09 22.22 -1.16
C GLY A 474 -10.12 21.08 -2.18
N SER A 475 -9.06 20.93 -3.01
CA SER A 475 -8.96 19.81 -3.97
C SER A 475 -8.58 18.47 -3.33
N LEU A 476 -8.20 18.45 -2.06
CA LEU A 476 -7.58 17.32 -1.37
C LEU A 476 -6.34 16.76 -2.11
N TYR A 477 -5.53 17.63 -2.72
CA TYR A 477 -4.28 17.24 -3.38
C TYR A 477 -3.35 16.54 -2.39
N GLY A 478 -2.92 15.32 -2.73
CA GLY A 478 -2.19 14.44 -1.83
C GLY A 478 -3.08 13.53 -0.99
N TYR A 479 -4.33 13.33 -1.37
CA TYR A 479 -5.26 12.41 -0.72
C TYR A 479 -4.81 10.95 -0.85
N ALA A 480 -4.56 10.50 -2.08
CA ALA A 480 -3.92 9.24 -2.38
C ALA A 480 -2.57 9.51 -3.06
N LEU A 481 -1.57 8.72 -2.72
CA LEU A 481 -0.21 8.81 -3.21
C LEU A 481 0.24 7.45 -3.73
N LEU A 482 1.04 7.47 -4.79
CA LEU A 482 1.71 6.30 -5.33
C LEU A 482 3.17 6.67 -5.62
N PRO A 483 4.12 5.77 -5.30
CA PRO A 483 5.53 5.97 -5.57
C PRO A 483 5.83 6.00 -7.04
#